data_29db0c29c2ae17e6eb6525231b06a8a3
#
_entry.id   29db0c29c2ae17e6eb6525231b06a8a3
#
_cell.length_a   1.000
_cell.length_b   1.000
_cell.length_c   1.000
_cell.angle_alpha   90.00
_cell.angle_beta   90.00
_cell.angle_gamma   90.00
#
_symmetry.space_group_name_H-M   'P 1'
#
loop_
_entity.id
_entity.type
_entity.pdbx_description
1 polymer ?
#
loop_
_entity_poly.entity_id
_entity_poly.type
_entity_poly.pdbx_seq_one_letter_code
_entity_poly.pdbx_strand_id
1 'polypeptide(L)'
;MKINDIETPRFILRGFTKDDALWAYSIWNNPEMGQYLPDEAKEDIDDEYLRMLEGLGEDDECCYLIPVFKNSLESVGTCSFMISEDKKVYDIAYCVHKNFWCQGYATEIAQGMIEYARGQGAEKVTIFVGQENAASNRVAQKFGGKIVGENTYKKRGTDTIMKDYKYEIVL
;
A
#
# COMPACT_ATOMS: atom_id res chain seq x y z
N MET A 1 -6.52 11.05 -7.41
CA MET A 1 -5.20 11.74 -7.57
C MET A 1 -4.30 10.96 -8.51
N LYS A 2 -3.61 11.61 -9.48
CA LYS A 2 -2.70 10.93 -10.44
C LYS A 2 -1.28 11.44 -10.30
N ILE A 3 -0.32 10.54 -10.35
CA ILE A 3 1.12 10.84 -10.37
C ILE A 3 1.76 10.16 -11.58
N ASN A 4 2.98 10.57 -11.94
CA ASN A 4 3.78 9.85 -12.94
C ASN A 4 4.20 8.48 -12.41
N ASP A 5 4.41 7.54 -13.32
CA ASP A 5 4.94 6.23 -12.99
C ASP A 5 6.26 6.34 -12.24
N ILE A 6 6.44 5.48 -11.24
CA ILE A 6 7.67 5.42 -10.44
C ILE A 6 8.46 4.21 -10.89
N GLU A 7 9.69 4.44 -11.32
CA GLU A 7 10.58 3.36 -11.71
C GLU A 7 11.49 2.93 -10.57
N THR A 8 11.61 1.63 -10.38
CA THR A 8 12.59 0.98 -9.50
C THR A 8 13.49 0.05 -10.32
N PRO A 9 14.50 -0.62 -9.77
CA PRO A 9 15.32 -1.57 -10.53
C PRO A 9 14.50 -2.64 -11.27
N ARG A 10 13.48 -3.23 -10.63
CA ARG A 10 12.67 -4.34 -11.19
C ARG A 10 11.27 -3.95 -11.61
N PHE A 11 10.70 -2.85 -11.07
CA PHE A 11 9.29 -2.52 -11.20
C PHE A 11 9.05 -1.17 -11.85
N ILE A 12 7.85 -1.04 -12.42
CA ILE A 12 7.17 0.21 -12.67
C ILE A 12 5.94 0.23 -11.74
N LEU A 13 5.85 1.23 -10.87
CA LEU A 13 4.64 1.49 -10.09
C LEU A 13 3.77 2.43 -10.93
N ARG A 14 2.86 1.86 -11.70
CA ARG A 14 1.97 2.61 -12.59
C ARG A 14 0.65 2.95 -11.92
N GLY A 15 -0.05 3.95 -12.44
CA GLY A 15 -1.38 4.28 -11.97
C GLY A 15 -2.36 3.09 -12.04
N PHE A 16 -3.27 3.04 -11.07
CA PHE A 16 -4.35 2.07 -11.04
C PHE A 16 -5.36 2.36 -12.16
N THR A 17 -5.87 1.34 -12.79
CA THR A 17 -6.92 1.40 -13.81
C THR A 17 -8.10 0.50 -13.40
N LYS A 18 -9.25 0.67 -14.02
CA LYS A 18 -10.42 -0.19 -13.77
C LYS A 18 -10.15 -1.69 -13.99
N ASP A 19 -9.22 -2.01 -14.90
CA ASP A 19 -8.88 -3.40 -15.23
C ASP A 19 -8.08 -4.08 -14.08
N ASP A 20 -7.57 -3.29 -13.12
CA ASP A 20 -6.85 -3.77 -11.95
C ASP A 20 -7.79 -4.13 -10.78
N ALA A 21 -9.08 -3.83 -10.88
CA ALA A 21 -10.04 -4.04 -9.79
C ALA A 21 -10.08 -5.49 -9.27
N LEU A 22 -10.17 -6.46 -10.17
CA LEU A 22 -10.17 -7.87 -9.79
C LEU A 22 -8.82 -8.35 -9.24
N TRP A 23 -7.72 -7.78 -9.71
CA TRP A 23 -6.40 -8.04 -9.14
C TRP A 23 -6.32 -7.53 -7.69
N ALA A 24 -6.71 -6.30 -7.44
CA ALA A 24 -6.74 -5.73 -6.09
C ALA A 24 -7.68 -6.52 -5.18
N TYR A 25 -8.89 -6.88 -5.66
CA TYR A 25 -9.82 -7.74 -4.97
C TYR A 25 -9.17 -9.06 -4.55
N SER A 26 -8.46 -9.72 -5.44
CA SER A 26 -7.82 -11.03 -5.17
C SER A 26 -6.78 -10.98 -4.05
N ILE A 27 -6.17 -9.82 -3.81
CA ILE A 27 -5.21 -9.59 -2.72
C ILE A 27 -5.94 -9.17 -1.44
N TRP A 28 -6.78 -8.14 -1.50
CA TRP A 28 -7.36 -7.51 -0.32
C TRP A 28 -8.42 -8.39 0.36
N ASN A 29 -9.12 -9.21 -0.41
CA ASN A 29 -10.14 -10.14 0.08
C ASN A 29 -9.62 -11.57 0.27
N ASN A 30 -8.33 -11.80 0.12
CA ASN A 30 -7.71 -13.05 0.53
C ASN A 30 -7.44 -13.04 2.04
N PRO A 31 -7.94 -14.02 2.83
CA PRO A 31 -7.78 -14.02 4.28
C PRO A 31 -6.32 -13.96 4.77
N GLU A 32 -5.40 -14.54 4.02
CA GLU A 32 -3.97 -14.55 4.35
C GLU A 32 -3.28 -13.24 3.98
N MET A 33 -3.52 -12.71 2.76
CA MET A 33 -2.90 -11.47 2.27
C MET A 33 -3.54 -10.23 2.90
N GLY A 34 -4.85 -10.23 3.08
CA GLY A 34 -5.62 -9.13 3.66
C GLY A 34 -5.72 -9.14 5.19
N GLN A 35 -5.04 -10.05 5.89
CA GLN A 35 -5.20 -10.22 7.34
C GLN A 35 -4.94 -8.94 8.15
N TYR A 36 -4.00 -8.10 7.69
CA TYR A 36 -3.64 -6.83 8.34
C TYR A 36 -4.34 -5.60 7.73
N LEU A 37 -5.23 -5.80 6.76
CA LEU A 37 -6.02 -4.70 6.20
C LEU A 37 -7.18 -4.32 7.14
N PRO A 38 -7.65 -3.06 7.06
CA PRO A 38 -8.68 -2.57 7.97
C PRO A 38 -10.07 -3.17 7.73
N ASP A 39 -10.31 -3.75 6.56
CA ASP A 39 -11.58 -4.37 6.20
C ASP A 39 -11.52 -5.90 6.30
N GLU A 40 -12.67 -6.49 6.65
CA GLU A 40 -12.84 -7.93 6.52
C GLU A 40 -12.77 -8.37 5.05
N ALA A 41 -12.13 -9.52 4.82
CA ALA A 41 -12.13 -10.12 3.49
C ALA A 41 -13.56 -10.58 3.14
N LYS A 42 -14.08 -10.12 2.01
CA LYS A 42 -15.39 -10.52 1.47
C LYS A 42 -15.22 -11.78 0.64
N GLU A 43 -16.08 -12.78 0.88
CA GLU A 43 -16.07 -14.01 0.08
C GLU A 43 -16.54 -13.76 -1.35
N ASP A 44 -17.56 -12.91 -1.50
CA ASP A 44 -18.16 -12.56 -2.80
C ASP A 44 -17.99 -11.08 -3.11
N ILE A 45 -17.80 -10.78 -4.39
CA ILE A 45 -17.80 -9.43 -4.92
C ILE A 45 -19.18 -9.11 -5.48
N ASP A 46 -19.86 -8.13 -4.87
CA ASP A 46 -21.10 -7.57 -5.44
C ASP A 46 -20.78 -6.44 -6.43
N ASP A 47 -21.78 -6.05 -7.24
CA ASP A 47 -21.63 -5.01 -8.26
C ASP A 47 -21.28 -3.64 -7.68
N GLU A 48 -21.68 -3.33 -6.45
CA GLU A 48 -21.38 -2.08 -5.78
C GLU A 48 -19.91 -2.03 -5.39
N TYR A 49 -19.42 -3.09 -4.77
CA TYR A 49 -18.03 -3.20 -4.38
C TYR A 49 -17.10 -3.23 -5.60
N LEU A 50 -17.47 -3.94 -6.66
CA LEU A 50 -16.69 -3.94 -7.91
C LEU A 50 -16.60 -2.54 -8.50
N ARG A 51 -17.71 -1.81 -8.61
CA ARG A 51 -17.69 -0.42 -9.12
C ARG A 51 -16.82 0.50 -8.23
N MET A 52 -16.83 0.32 -6.93
CA MET A 52 -15.96 1.07 -6.03
C MET A 52 -14.49 0.78 -6.34
N LEU A 53 -14.10 -0.49 -6.52
CA LEU A 53 -12.74 -0.87 -6.89
C LEU A 53 -12.33 -0.31 -8.27
N GLU A 54 -13.20 -0.38 -9.26
CA GLU A 54 -12.96 0.17 -10.62
C GLU A 54 -12.70 1.69 -10.58
N GLY A 55 -13.29 2.39 -9.62
CA GLY A 55 -13.14 3.83 -9.44
C GLY A 55 -11.84 4.27 -8.75
N LEU A 56 -11.06 3.37 -8.16
CA LEU A 56 -9.88 3.75 -7.36
C LEU A 56 -8.80 4.54 -8.12
N GLY A 57 -8.70 4.35 -9.44
CA GLY A 57 -7.77 5.13 -10.28
C GLY A 57 -8.12 6.61 -10.40
N GLU A 58 -9.35 7.00 -10.10
CA GLU A 58 -9.86 8.38 -10.14
C GLU A 58 -10.09 8.97 -8.74
N ASP A 59 -9.63 8.29 -7.68
CA ASP A 59 -9.74 8.78 -6.30
C ASP A 59 -8.94 10.10 -6.13
N ASP A 60 -9.55 11.09 -5.50
CA ASP A 60 -8.94 12.41 -5.31
C ASP A 60 -8.08 12.51 -4.03
N GLU A 61 -8.32 11.64 -3.06
CA GLU A 61 -7.65 11.64 -1.75
C GLU A 61 -6.47 10.66 -1.72
N CYS A 62 -6.59 9.54 -2.44
CA CYS A 62 -5.60 8.47 -2.44
C CYS A 62 -5.11 8.20 -3.87
N CYS A 63 -3.81 8.10 -4.04
CA CYS A 63 -3.20 7.70 -5.29
C CYS A 63 -2.89 6.20 -5.25
N TYR A 64 -3.73 5.39 -5.91
CA TYR A 64 -3.53 3.96 -6.02
C TYR A 64 -2.62 3.60 -7.20
N LEU A 65 -1.69 2.68 -6.97
CA LEU A 65 -0.69 2.24 -7.94
C LEU A 65 -0.61 0.71 -7.98
N ILE A 66 -0.20 0.20 -9.12
CA ILE A 66 0.09 -1.22 -9.34
C ILE A 66 1.58 -1.39 -9.67
N PRO A 67 2.36 -2.03 -8.79
CA PRO A 67 3.70 -2.47 -9.10
C PRO A 67 3.66 -3.59 -10.15
N VAL A 68 4.29 -3.38 -11.30
CA VAL A 68 4.43 -4.38 -12.36
C VAL A 68 5.90 -4.64 -12.67
N PHE A 69 6.28 -5.86 -13.03
CA PHE A 69 7.63 -6.14 -13.51
C PHE A 69 7.92 -5.40 -14.82
N LYS A 70 9.10 -4.79 -14.94
CA LYS A 70 9.52 -4.08 -16.15
C LYS A 70 9.60 -4.95 -17.41
N ASN A 71 9.91 -6.22 -17.25
CA ASN A 71 10.13 -7.17 -18.37
C ASN A 71 8.87 -7.89 -18.84
N SER A 72 7.91 -8.15 -17.95
CA SER A 72 6.70 -8.94 -18.26
C SER A 72 5.42 -8.13 -18.14
N LEU A 73 5.45 -6.99 -17.46
CA LEU A 73 4.28 -6.19 -17.05
C LEU A 73 3.31 -6.94 -16.12
N GLU A 74 3.75 -8.08 -15.57
CA GLU A 74 2.98 -8.86 -14.59
C GLU A 74 2.84 -8.06 -13.30
N SER A 75 1.62 -7.99 -12.76
CA SER A 75 1.32 -7.30 -11.51
C SER A 75 1.84 -8.08 -10.31
N VAL A 76 2.46 -7.38 -9.36
CA VAL A 76 3.11 -7.96 -8.18
C VAL A 76 2.33 -7.70 -6.90
N GLY A 77 1.55 -6.64 -6.88
CA GLY A 77 0.80 -6.22 -5.70
C GLY A 77 0.02 -4.94 -5.94
N THR A 78 -0.26 -4.24 -4.86
CA THR A 78 -0.87 -2.90 -4.86
C THR A 78 -0.06 -1.99 -3.95
N CYS A 79 -0.03 -0.70 -4.22
CA CYS A 79 0.49 0.29 -3.30
C CYS A 79 -0.27 1.61 -3.46
N SER A 80 -0.14 2.51 -2.48
CA SER A 80 -0.85 3.78 -2.53
C SER A 80 -0.15 4.88 -1.73
N PHE A 81 -0.47 6.13 -2.10
CA PHE A 81 -0.14 7.33 -1.34
C PHE A 81 -1.39 8.04 -0.87
N MET A 82 -1.39 8.48 0.38
CA MET A 82 -2.19 9.61 0.85
C MET A 82 -1.24 10.77 1.11
N ILE A 83 -1.49 11.91 0.47
CA ILE A 83 -0.56 13.05 0.49
C ILE A 83 -1.22 14.20 1.27
N SER A 84 -0.52 14.75 2.28
CA SER A 84 -1.02 15.90 3.02
C SER A 84 -1.25 17.11 2.10
N GLU A 85 -2.18 18.00 2.47
CA GLU A 85 -2.53 19.19 1.67
C GLU A 85 -1.31 20.08 1.36
N ASP A 86 -0.38 20.19 2.31
CA ASP A 86 0.87 20.94 2.16
C ASP A 86 1.97 20.16 1.41
N LYS A 87 1.68 18.91 1.02
CA LYS A 87 2.59 17.96 0.34
C LYS A 87 3.88 17.66 1.11
N LYS A 88 3.88 17.86 2.45
CA LYS A 88 5.06 17.61 3.29
C LYS A 88 5.10 16.20 3.85
N VAL A 89 3.95 15.53 3.92
CA VAL A 89 3.82 14.19 4.46
C VAL A 89 3.20 13.26 3.41
N TYR A 90 3.86 12.14 3.14
CA TYR A 90 3.36 11.08 2.28
C TYR A 90 3.10 9.85 3.15
N ASP A 91 1.85 9.48 3.33
CA ASP A 91 1.48 8.20 3.94
C ASP A 91 1.50 7.13 2.86
N ILE A 92 2.28 6.06 3.05
CA ILE A 92 2.42 4.99 2.08
C ILE A 92 1.84 3.68 2.60
N ALA A 93 1.19 2.96 1.69
CA ALA A 93 0.75 1.59 1.93
C ALA A 93 1.17 0.68 0.77
N TYR A 94 1.40 -0.58 1.04
CA TYR A 94 1.70 -1.60 0.03
C TYR A 94 1.21 -2.98 0.47
N CYS A 95 0.83 -3.78 -0.50
CA CYS A 95 0.47 -5.18 -0.32
C CYS A 95 1.04 -5.98 -1.48
N VAL A 96 1.94 -6.92 -1.21
CA VAL A 96 2.55 -7.81 -2.22
C VAL A 96 1.79 -9.12 -2.24
N HIS A 97 1.42 -9.59 -3.43
CA HIS A 97 0.76 -10.87 -3.60
C HIS A 97 1.66 -12.02 -3.10
N LYS A 98 1.08 -13.01 -2.43
CA LYS A 98 1.81 -14.07 -1.73
C LYS A 98 2.80 -14.87 -2.57
N ASN A 99 2.53 -15.04 -3.87
CA ASN A 99 3.45 -15.71 -4.80
C ASN A 99 4.80 -14.99 -4.93
N PHE A 100 4.88 -13.76 -4.49
CA PHE A 100 6.04 -12.89 -4.57
C PHE A 100 6.65 -12.54 -3.20
N TRP A 101 6.19 -13.18 -2.12
CA TRP A 101 6.73 -12.94 -0.79
C TRP A 101 8.18 -13.43 -0.65
N CYS A 102 8.88 -12.90 0.35
CA CYS A 102 10.26 -13.26 0.70
C CYS A 102 11.32 -13.01 -0.39
N GLN A 103 11.01 -12.19 -1.42
CA GLN A 103 11.90 -11.86 -2.53
C GLN A 103 12.43 -10.41 -2.49
N GLY A 104 12.16 -9.70 -1.38
CA GLY A 104 12.56 -8.29 -1.19
C GLY A 104 11.72 -7.28 -1.97
N TYR A 105 10.62 -7.69 -2.59
CA TYR A 105 9.80 -6.82 -3.45
C TYR A 105 9.09 -5.71 -2.67
N ALA A 106 8.53 -6.02 -1.50
CA ALA A 106 7.94 -5.00 -0.64
C ALA A 106 8.95 -3.91 -0.24
N THR A 107 10.20 -4.30 0.04
CA THR A 107 11.27 -3.36 0.35
C THR A 107 11.57 -2.45 -0.84
N GLU A 108 11.67 -3.00 -2.05
CA GLU A 108 11.97 -2.22 -3.26
C GLU A 108 10.83 -1.27 -3.62
N ILE A 109 9.57 -1.73 -3.53
CA ILE A 109 8.39 -0.90 -3.74
C ILE A 109 8.38 0.27 -2.75
N ALA A 110 8.53 -0.02 -1.45
CA ALA A 110 8.57 1.01 -0.41
C ALA A 110 9.73 2.00 -0.63
N GLN A 111 10.91 1.53 -1.04
CA GLN A 111 12.04 2.39 -1.39
C GLN A 111 11.69 3.34 -2.53
N GLY A 112 11.13 2.83 -3.63
CA GLY A 112 10.71 3.65 -4.77
C GLY A 112 9.71 4.74 -4.37
N MET A 113 8.75 4.38 -3.51
CA MET A 113 7.77 5.33 -2.98
C MET A 113 8.42 6.42 -2.10
N ILE A 114 9.35 6.04 -1.22
CA ILE A 114 10.09 6.96 -0.35
C ILE A 114 10.95 7.92 -1.19
N GLU A 115 11.66 7.42 -2.19
CA GLU A 115 12.49 8.22 -3.09
C GLU A 115 11.64 9.17 -3.94
N TYR A 116 10.47 8.73 -4.40
CA TYR A 116 9.51 9.59 -5.07
C TYR A 116 9.07 10.74 -4.15
N ALA A 117 8.62 10.45 -2.93
CA ALA A 117 8.21 11.47 -1.96
C ALA A 117 9.33 12.48 -1.70
N ARG A 118 10.58 12.01 -1.52
CA ARG A 118 11.76 12.88 -1.38
C ARG A 118 11.96 13.77 -2.60
N GLY A 119 11.83 13.23 -3.80
CA GLY A 119 11.93 13.99 -5.06
C GLY A 119 10.85 15.05 -5.22
N GLN A 120 9.70 14.88 -4.58
CA GLN A 120 8.61 15.87 -4.55
C GLN A 120 8.79 16.94 -3.44
N GLY A 121 9.85 16.87 -2.64
CA GLY A 121 10.14 17.81 -1.56
C GLY A 121 9.36 17.53 -0.28
N ALA A 122 8.88 16.30 -0.09
CA ALA A 122 8.31 15.87 1.18
C ALA A 122 9.36 15.93 2.30
N GLU A 123 8.90 16.19 3.51
CA GLU A 123 9.76 16.22 4.71
C GLU A 123 9.81 14.85 5.39
N LYS A 124 8.73 14.06 5.23
CA LYS A 124 8.63 12.73 5.84
C LYS A 124 7.65 11.82 5.11
N VAL A 125 7.88 10.53 5.30
CA VAL A 125 6.95 9.46 4.95
C VAL A 125 6.40 8.83 6.22
N THR A 126 5.11 8.50 6.23
CA THR A 126 4.48 7.70 7.29
C THR A 126 4.03 6.34 6.75
N ILE A 127 4.02 5.34 7.62
CA ILE A 127 3.52 4.00 7.33
C ILE A 127 2.77 3.49 8.57
N PHE A 128 1.54 3.04 8.40
CA PHE A 128 0.83 2.29 9.43
C PHE A 128 1.06 0.80 9.22
N VAL A 129 1.50 0.11 10.25
CA VAL A 129 1.88 -1.31 10.19
C VAL A 129 1.28 -2.06 11.36
N GLY A 130 0.53 -3.12 11.09
CA GLY A 130 0.02 -4.01 12.12
C GLY A 130 1.15 -4.46 13.06
N GLN A 131 0.95 -4.36 14.37
CA GLN A 131 1.98 -4.67 15.37
C GLN A 131 2.50 -6.11 15.20
N GLU A 132 1.63 -7.04 14.78
CA GLU A 132 1.98 -8.44 14.55
C GLU A 132 2.57 -8.72 13.15
N ASN A 133 2.54 -7.75 12.24
CA ASN A 133 3.10 -7.88 10.90
C ASN A 133 4.63 -7.70 10.90
N ALA A 134 5.34 -8.72 11.39
CA ALA A 134 6.80 -8.68 11.51
C ALA A 134 7.53 -8.38 10.19
N ALA A 135 6.96 -8.78 9.04
CA ALA A 135 7.56 -8.53 7.72
C ALA A 135 7.53 -7.04 7.38
N SER A 136 6.36 -6.39 7.50
CA SER A 136 6.20 -4.97 7.21
C SER A 136 6.93 -4.09 8.24
N ASN A 137 6.93 -4.47 9.52
CA ASN A 137 7.72 -3.79 10.55
C ASN A 137 9.21 -3.75 10.18
N ARG A 138 9.79 -4.86 9.69
CA ARG A 138 11.19 -4.89 9.22
C ARG A 138 11.42 -3.97 8.02
N VAL A 139 10.47 -3.85 7.11
CA VAL A 139 10.58 -2.92 5.98
C VAL A 139 10.63 -1.47 6.47
N ALA A 140 9.71 -1.04 7.34
CA ALA A 140 9.70 0.30 7.90
C ALA A 140 11.02 0.63 8.65
N GLN A 141 11.49 -0.30 9.49
CA GLN A 141 12.74 -0.15 10.25
C GLN A 141 13.98 -0.06 9.34
N LYS A 142 14.00 -0.79 8.23
CA LYS A 142 15.11 -0.76 7.26
C LYS A 142 15.35 0.63 6.68
N PHE A 143 14.32 1.44 6.56
CA PHE A 143 14.39 2.83 6.08
C PHE A 143 14.55 3.86 7.21
N GLY A 144 14.92 3.41 8.42
CA GLY A 144 15.10 4.29 9.56
C GLY A 144 13.80 4.76 10.21
N GLY A 145 12.69 4.09 9.90
CA GLY A 145 11.38 4.40 10.48
C GLY A 145 11.39 4.29 11.99
N LYS A 146 10.89 5.32 12.66
CA LYS A 146 10.71 5.37 14.11
C LYS A 146 9.22 5.28 14.43
N ILE A 147 8.88 4.50 15.46
CA ILE A 147 7.51 4.48 15.96
C ILE A 147 7.23 5.82 16.65
N VAL A 148 6.25 6.55 16.14
CA VAL A 148 5.82 7.86 16.68
C VAL A 148 4.42 7.81 17.28
N GLY A 149 3.73 6.68 17.16
CA GLY A 149 2.42 6.47 17.74
C GLY A 149 1.92 5.05 17.57
N GLU A 150 0.86 4.75 18.29
CA GLU A 150 0.10 3.51 18.19
C GLU A 150 -1.35 3.83 17.89
N ASN A 151 -1.99 3.00 17.08
CA ASN A 151 -3.39 3.09 16.75
C ASN A 151 -4.10 1.79 17.15
N THR A 152 -5.33 1.91 17.61
CA THR A 152 -6.18 0.76 17.93
C THR A 152 -7.54 1.01 17.29
N TYR A 153 -7.99 0.08 16.46
CA TYR A 153 -9.27 0.18 15.78
C TYR A 153 -9.94 -1.18 15.66
N LYS A 154 -11.23 -1.18 15.43
CA LYS A 154 -12.00 -2.38 15.13
C LYS A 154 -11.93 -2.64 13.62
N LYS A 155 -11.49 -3.82 13.21
CA LYS A 155 -11.51 -4.25 11.82
C LYS A 155 -12.95 -4.20 11.30
N ARG A 156 -13.20 -3.44 10.25
CA ARG A 156 -14.55 -3.26 9.71
C ARG A 156 -15.13 -4.59 9.25
N GLY A 157 -16.41 -4.82 9.57
CA GLY A 157 -17.10 -6.09 9.29
C GLY A 157 -16.89 -7.17 10.36
N THR A 158 -16.02 -6.98 11.36
CA THR A 158 -15.71 -7.97 12.40
C THR A 158 -15.75 -7.39 13.80
N ASP A 159 -15.56 -8.24 14.82
CA ASP A 159 -15.31 -7.82 16.22
C ASP A 159 -13.81 -7.79 16.56
N THR A 160 -12.94 -8.04 15.59
CA THR A 160 -11.50 -8.10 15.80
C THR A 160 -10.92 -6.71 16.05
N ILE A 161 -10.15 -6.58 17.13
CA ILE A 161 -9.40 -5.36 17.45
C ILE A 161 -8.02 -5.45 16.82
N MET A 162 -7.70 -4.48 15.97
CA MET A 162 -6.41 -4.34 15.31
C MET A 162 -5.58 -3.29 16.04
N LYS A 163 -4.27 -3.51 16.06
CA LYS A 163 -3.30 -2.55 16.63
C LYS A 163 -2.18 -2.33 15.64
N ASP A 164 -1.93 -1.06 15.34
CA ASP A 164 -0.88 -0.63 14.42
C ASP A 164 0.15 0.23 15.12
N TYR A 165 1.41 0.15 14.66
CA TYR A 165 2.39 1.18 14.86
C TYR A 165 2.28 2.22 13.73
N LYS A 166 2.37 3.50 14.09
CA LYS A 166 2.65 4.56 13.13
C LYS A 166 4.16 4.78 13.07
N TYR A 167 4.76 4.43 11.95
CA TYR A 167 6.15 4.76 11.66
C TYR A 167 6.26 6.10 10.97
N GLU A 168 7.33 6.83 11.28
CA GLU A 168 7.74 8.05 10.58
C GLU A 168 9.18 7.89 10.10
N ILE A 169 9.41 8.17 8.83
CA ILE A 169 10.71 8.20 8.14
C ILE A 169 10.96 9.65 7.74
N VAL A 170 11.96 10.28 8.33
CA VAL A 170 12.39 11.64 7.96
C VAL A 170 13.22 11.56 6.67
N LEU A 171 12.95 12.45 5.69
CA LEU A 171 13.53 12.43 4.35
C LEU A 171 14.74 13.36 4.19
#